data_d51f080c9d5acb7a1489a36ef080ac70
#
_entry.id   d51f080c9d5acb7a1489a36ef080ac70
#
_cell.length_a   1.000
_cell.length_b   1.000
_cell.length_c   1.000
_cell.angle_alpha   90.00
_cell.angle_beta   90.00
_cell.angle_gamma   90.00
#
_symmetry.space_group_name_H-M   'P 1'
#
loop_
_entity.id
_entity.type
_entity.pdbx_description
1 polymer ?
#
loop_
_entity_poly.entity_id
_entity_poly.type
_entity_poly.pdbx_seq_one_letter_code
_entity_poly.pdbx_strand_id
1 'polypeptide(L)'
;MSMAYLAQPEQQQNLEWLDGGTLAMLLDGKATDGQLMIGRFDVAEGEAPPYHKHTREDEVFLLIKGTALVWCDDQEYELAEGGVVYLPRNIPHGYRITSKRADLLMINTPAGIEGMFRETGRDKSTPRPPGFEVKPDPGLAAKYGNVIVGPPR
;
A
#
# COMPACT_ATOMS: atom_id res chain seq x y z
N MET A 1 3.93 25.29 9.57
CA MET A 1 4.77 24.74 10.66
C MET A 1 4.21 23.38 11.04
N SER A 2 5.04 22.35 10.93
CA SER A 2 4.62 21.00 11.29
C SER A 2 4.50 20.86 12.81
N MET A 3 3.44 20.20 13.23
CA MET A 3 3.20 19.89 14.66
C MET A 3 3.21 18.36 14.83
N ALA A 4 3.45 17.91 16.05
CA ALA A 4 3.29 16.49 16.36
C ALA A 4 1.85 16.06 16.06
N TYR A 5 1.70 14.86 15.50
CA TYR A 5 0.42 14.23 15.20
C TYR A 5 0.35 12.86 15.86
N LEU A 6 -0.75 12.58 16.49
CA LEU A 6 -1.01 11.29 17.14
C LEU A 6 -2.34 10.74 16.62
N ALA A 7 -2.34 9.50 16.15
CA ALA A 7 -3.55 8.75 15.87
C ALA A 7 -3.52 7.42 16.62
N GLN A 8 -4.41 7.27 17.58
CA GLN A 8 -4.63 5.96 18.21
C GLN A 8 -5.33 5.02 17.22
N PRO A 9 -5.25 3.70 17.40
CA PRO A 9 -5.86 2.75 16.46
C PRO A 9 -7.32 3.02 16.12
N GLU A 10 -8.13 3.43 17.09
CA GLU A 10 -9.55 3.75 16.89
C GLU A 10 -9.80 5.02 16.07
N GLN A 11 -8.78 5.84 15.85
CA GLN A 11 -8.86 7.07 15.07
C GLN A 11 -8.36 6.87 13.63
N GLN A 12 -7.79 5.70 13.32
CA GLN A 12 -7.24 5.40 12.01
C GLN A 12 -8.35 5.01 11.03
N GLN A 13 -8.28 5.54 9.80
CA GLN A 13 -9.17 5.13 8.73
C GLN A 13 -8.78 3.73 8.24
N ASN A 14 -9.76 2.81 8.15
CA ASN A 14 -9.56 1.49 7.57
C ASN A 14 -10.24 1.42 6.21
N LEU A 15 -9.47 1.08 5.20
CA LEU A 15 -9.96 0.88 3.83
C LEU A 15 -10.07 -0.61 3.53
N GLU A 16 -11.16 -1.03 2.89
CA GLU A 16 -11.20 -2.30 2.20
C GLU A 16 -10.29 -2.20 0.98
N TRP A 17 -9.40 -3.18 0.83
CA TRP A 17 -8.42 -3.21 -0.25
C TRP A 17 -8.55 -4.51 -1.05
N LEU A 18 -7.60 -4.75 -1.97
CA LEU A 18 -7.60 -5.90 -2.87
C LEU A 18 -7.81 -7.23 -2.10
N ASP A 19 -8.53 -8.15 -2.72
CA ASP A 19 -8.79 -9.50 -2.20
C ASP A 19 -9.35 -9.54 -0.76
N GLY A 20 -10.11 -8.51 -0.41
CA GLY A 20 -10.73 -8.39 0.92
C GLY A 20 -9.76 -7.99 2.03
N GLY A 21 -8.56 -7.58 1.68
CA GLY A 21 -7.58 -7.06 2.64
C GLY A 21 -8.01 -5.73 3.27
N THR A 22 -7.30 -5.34 4.31
CA THR A 22 -7.50 -4.06 4.99
C THR A 22 -6.23 -3.23 4.89
N LEU A 23 -6.39 -1.97 4.50
CA LEU A 23 -5.37 -0.94 4.60
C LEU A 23 -5.77 0.06 5.67
N ALA A 24 -5.04 0.07 6.79
CA ALA A 24 -5.17 1.12 7.79
C ALA A 24 -4.29 2.30 7.39
N MET A 25 -4.87 3.48 7.25
CA MET A 25 -4.16 4.73 7.00
C MET A 25 -3.65 5.27 8.33
N LEU A 26 -2.33 5.13 8.58
CA LEU A 26 -1.74 5.53 9.85
C LEU A 26 -1.34 7.00 9.86
N LEU A 27 -0.66 7.45 8.81
CA LEU A 27 -0.30 8.85 8.58
C LEU A 27 -0.53 9.19 7.12
N ASP A 28 -1.05 10.37 6.85
CA ASP A 28 -1.20 10.89 5.49
C ASP A 28 -0.48 12.24 5.33
N GLY A 29 -0.51 12.78 4.13
CA GLY A 29 0.13 14.06 3.82
C GLY A 29 -0.44 15.23 4.63
N LYS A 30 -1.70 15.16 5.04
CA LYS A 30 -2.30 16.19 5.89
C LYS A 30 -1.70 16.17 7.30
N ALA A 31 -1.46 14.97 7.85
CA ALA A 31 -0.87 14.81 9.17
C ALA A 31 0.63 15.15 9.20
N THR A 32 1.33 15.00 8.07
CA THR A 32 2.79 15.10 7.99
C THR A 32 3.29 16.30 7.19
N ASP A 33 2.40 17.22 6.84
CA ASP A 33 2.73 18.37 5.98
C ASP A 33 3.36 17.94 4.64
N GLY A 34 2.80 16.87 4.06
CA GLY A 34 3.22 16.30 2.78
C GLY A 34 4.50 15.45 2.80
N GLN A 35 5.12 15.25 3.96
CA GLN A 35 6.44 14.63 4.05
C GLN A 35 6.42 13.12 3.80
N LEU A 36 5.44 12.43 4.36
CA LEU A 36 5.32 11.00 4.20
C LEU A 36 3.89 10.50 4.44
N MET A 37 3.62 9.31 3.93
CA MET A 37 2.42 8.54 4.21
C MET A 37 2.83 7.20 4.79
N ILE A 38 2.10 6.70 5.78
CA ILE A 38 2.27 5.36 6.32
C ILE A 38 0.93 4.64 6.27
N GLY A 39 0.91 3.47 5.63
CA GLY A 39 -0.20 2.54 5.62
C GLY A 39 0.20 1.19 6.20
N ARG A 40 -0.77 0.47 6.75
CA ARG A 40 -0.57 -0.89 7.28
C ARG A 40 -1.57 -1.83 6.65
N PHE A 41 -1.07 -2.81 5.92
CA PHE A 41 -1.87 -3.84 5.29
C PHE A 41 -2.03 -5.06 6.20
N ASP A 42 -3.26 -5.52 6.35
CA ASP A 42 -3.60 -6.84 6.86
C ASP A 42 -4.22 -7.63 5.70
N VAL A 43 -3.48 -8.59 5.18
CA VAL A 43 -3.75 -9.22 3.90
C VAL A 43 -3.55 -10.74 3.96
N ALA A 44 -4.21 -11.45 3.06
CA ALA A 44 -4.16 -12.91 2.99
C ALA A 44 -3.13 -13.40 1.96
N GLU A 45 -2.85 -14.71 2.00
CA GLU A 45 -2.01 -15.39 1.02
C GLU A 45 -2.48 -15.14 -0.41
N GLY A 46 -1.53 -14.87 -1.29
CA GLY A 46 -1.78 -14.62 -2.70
C GLY A 46 -2.10 -13.18 -3.05
N GLU A 47 -2.32 -12.30 -2.06
CA GLU A 47 -2.54 -10.88 -2.35
C GLU A 47 -1.30 -10.32 -3.05
N ALA A 48 -1.54 -9.65 -4.19
CA ALA A 48 -0.51 -9.08 -5.04
C ALA A 48 -1.10 -7.93 -5.87
N PRO A 49 -0.50 -6.74 -5.80
CA PRO A 49 -0.90 -5.65 -6.70
C PRO A 49 -0.40 -5.91 -8.11
N PRO A 50 -0.97 -5.25 -9.13
CA PRO A 50 -0.35 -5.21 -10.45
C PRO A 50 1.10 -4.73 -10.38
N TYR A 51 1.96 -5.26 -11.26
CA TYR A 51 3.34 -4.80 -11.36
C TYR A 51 3.35 -3.34 -11.82
N HIS A 52 4.01 -2.46 -11.07
CA HIS A 52 3.87 -1.01 -11.23
C HIS A 52 5.13 -0.26 -10.81
N LYS A 53 5.15 1.02 -11.11
CA LYS A 53 6.17 1.95 -10.60
C LYS A 53 5.51 3.23 -10.10
N HIS A 54 6.08 3.81 -9.07
CA HIS A 54 5.73 5.14 -8.59
C HIS A 54 6.63 6.19 -9.21
N THR A 55 6.04 7.24 -9.78
CA THR A 55 6.82 8.32 -10.41
C THR A 55 7.08 9.50 -9.48
N ARG A 56 6.41 9.53 -8.32
CA ARG A 56 6.43 10.70 -7.41
C ARG A 56 7.05 10.41 -6.05
N GLU A 57 7.02 9.15 -5.61
CA GLU A 57 7.47 8.77 -4.26
C GLU A 57 8.39 7.56 -4.29
N ASP A 58 9.25 7.50 -3.29
CA ASP A 58 9.94 6.27 -2.92
C ASP A 58 9.06 5.48 -1.95
N GLU A 59 9.22 4.15 -1.92
CA GLU A 59 8.43 3.27 -1.08
C GLU A 59 9.32 2.37 -0.24
N VAL A 60 8.91 2.13 0.99
CA VAL A 60 9.53 1.16 1.90
C VAL A 60 8.47 0.19 2.36
N PHE A 61 8.76 -1.10 2.31
CA PHE A 61 7.98 -2.13 3.00
C PHE A 61 8.75 -2.67 4.18
N LEU A 62 8.08 -2.74 5.33
CA LEU A 62 8.51 -3.46 6.51
C LEU A 62 7.51 -4.57 6.79
N LEU A 63 7.93 -5.82 6.72
CA LEU A 63 7.07 -6.96 7.00
C LEU A 63 7.05 -7.23 8.50
N ILE A 64 5.94 -6.91 9.16
CA ILE A 64 5.79 -7.07 10.60
C ILE A 64 5.54 -8.54 10.96
N LYS A 65 4.68 -9.21 10.17
CA LYS A 65 4.37 -10.65 10.32
C LYS A 65 4.16 -11.28 8.96
N GLY A 66 4.54 -12.54 8.83
CA GLY A 66 4.35 -13.34 7.65
C GLY A 66 5.54 -13.40 6.73
N THR A 67 5.31 -13.77 5.48
CA THR A 67 6.32 -13.86 4.42
C THR A 67 5.79 -13.32 3.10
N ALA A 68 6.67 -12.77 2.28
CA ALA A 68 6.33 -12.27 0.96
C ALA A 68 7.49 -12.47 -0.03
N LEU A 69 7.15 -12.51 -1.31
CA LEU A 69 8.09 -12.29 -2.40
C LEU A 69 7.96 -10.86 -2.87
N VAL A 70 9.07 -10.21 -3.14
CA VAL A 70 9.12 -8.84 -3.66
C VAL A 70 9.96 -8.83 -4.92
N TRP A 71 9.47 -8.19 -5.96
CA TRP A 71 10.22 -7.95 -7.20
C TRP A 71 10.53 -6.47 -7.34
N CYS A 72 11.76 -6.15 -7.67
CA CYS A 72 12.18 -4.79 -7.99
C CYS A 72 13.21 -4.85 -9.13
N ASP A 73 12.91 -4.13 -10.22
CA ASP A 73 13.73 -4.19 -11.45
C ASP A 73 13.98 -5.63 -11.93
N ASP A 74 12.91 -6.45 -11.90
CA ASP A 74 12.90 -7.88 -12.22
C ASP A 74 13.78 -8.78 -11.33
N GLN A 75 14.38 -8.25 -10.29
CA GLN A 75 15.04 -9.06 -9.25
C GLN A 75 14.04 -9.49 -8.21
N GLU A 76 14.12 -10.75 -7.79
CA GLU A 76 13.25 -11.33 -6.78
C GLU A 76 13.96 -11.39 -5.43
N TYR A 77 13.22 -11.01 -4.40
CA TYR A 77 13.67 -11.03 -3.01
C TYR A 77 12.66 -11.75 -2.13
N GLU A 78 13.14 -12.62 -1.27
CA GLU A 78 12.33 -13.17 -0.17
C GLU A 78 12.32 -12.18 0.99
N LEU A 79 11.14 -11.72 1.38
CA LEU A 79 10.96 -10.82 2.52
C LEU A 79 10.44 -11.62 3.70
N ALA A 80 11.27 -11.72 4.73
CA ALA A 80 10.94 -12.41 5.98
C ALA A 80 10.35 -11.45 7.01
N GLU A 81 9.75 -12.03 8.03
CA GLU A 81 9.26 -11.28 9.20
C GLU A 81 10.37 -10.42 9.81
N GLY A 82 10.10 -9.13 10.00
CA GLY A 82 11.06 -8.12 10.45
C GLY A 82 11.95 -7.57 9.33
N GLY A 83 11.85 -8.10 8.12
CA GLY A 83 12.61 -7.63 6.97
C GLY A 83 12.08 -6.31 6.42
N VAL A 84 12.98 -5.55 5.77
CA VAL A 84 12.66 -4.27 5.14
C VAL A 84 13.22 -4.25 3.73
N VAL A 85 12.46 -3.66 2.79
CA VAL A 85 12.91 -3.42 1.42
C VAL A 85 12.63 -1.98 1.02
N TYR A 86 13.62 -1.37 0.35
CA TYR A 86 13.52 -0.05 -0.24
C TYR A 86 13.24 -0.16 -1.73
N LEU A 87 12.19 0.49 -2.19
CA LEU A 87 11.73 0.48 -3.58
C LEU A 87 11.81 1.91 -4.14
N PRO A 88 12.86 2.22 -4.90
CA PRO A 88 13.05 3.58 -5.44
C PRO A 88 11.94 3.97 -6.41
N ARG A 89 11.61 5.26 -6.44
CA ARG A 89 10.70 5.80 -7.48
C ARG A 89 11.22 5.49 -8.88
N ASN A 90 10.31 5.40 -9.83
CA ASN A 90 10.56 5.10 -11.25
C ASN A 90 11.07 3.67 -11.54
N ILE A 91 11.30 2.84 -10.54
CA ILE A 91 11.71 1.45 -10.72
C ILE A 91 10.47 0.53 -10.57
N PRO A 92 10.17 -0.30 -11.58
CA PRO A 92 9.04 -1.23 -11.50
C PRO A 92 9.21 -2.23 -10.36
N HIS A 93 8.14 -2.46 -9.63
CA HIS A 93 8.13 -3.39 -8.51
C HIS A 93 6.74 -3.99 -8.27
N GLY A 94 6.70 -5.00 -7.43
CA GLY A 94 5.50 -5.66 -6.94
C GLY A 94 5.84 -6.61 -5.81
N TYR A 95 4.81 -7.16 -5.20
CA TYR A 95 4.95 -8.18 -4.17
C TYR A 95 3.85 -9.20 -4.26
N ARG A 96 4.03 -10.34 -3.61
CA ARG A 96 2.98 -11.34 -3.36
C ARG A 96 3.16 -11.90 -1.96
N ILE A 97 2.07 -11.97 -1.21
CA ILE A 97 2.06 -12.58 0.11
C ILE A 97 2.11 -14.09 -0.03
N THR A 98 3.05 -14.73 0.66
CA THR A 98 3.29 -16.18 0.59
C THR A 98 2.88 -16.93 1.85
N SER A 99 2.67 -16.22 2.96
CA SER A 99 2.09 -16.80 4.18
C SER A 99 0.58 -16.67 4.19
N LYS A 100 -0.09 -17.46 5.03
CA LYS A 100 -1.56 -17.42 5.20
C LYS A 100 -2.09 -16.01 5.41
N ARG A 101 -1.40 -15.23 6.23
CA ARG A 101 -1.66 -13.81 6.47
C ARG A 101 -0.35 -13.07 6.61
N ALA A 102 -0.39 -11.79 6.28
CA ALA A 102 0.73 -10.90 6.48
C ALA A 102 0.27 -9.56 7.06
N ASP A 103 1.15 -8.96 7.81
CA ASP A 103 1.03 -7.62 8.37
C ASP A 103 2.19 -6.79 7.80
N LEU A 104 1.89 -5.91 6.86
CA LEU A 104 2.87 -5.20 6.05
C LEU A 104 2.72 -3.69 6.25
N LEU A 105 3.79 -3.06 6.73
CA LEU A 105 3.86 -1.60 6.83
C LEU A 105 4.42 -1.02 5.52
N MET A 106 3.72 -0.04 4.96
CA MET A 106 4.12 0.69 3.77
C MET A 106 4.39 2.15 4.12
N ILE A 107 5.55 2.65 3.72
CA ILE A 107 5.95 4.04 3.89
C ILE A 107 6.24 4.64 2.51
N ASN A 108 5.60 5.76 2.18
CA ASN A 108 5.85 6.50 0.94
C ASN A 108 6.33 7.91 1.26
N THR A 109 7.38 8.34 0.57
CA THR A 109 7.95 9.69 0.69
C THR A 109 8.20 10.31 -0.68
N PRO A 110 7.65 11.52 -0.94
CA PRO A 110 6.65 12.26 -0.17
C PRO A 110 5.29 11.56 -0.13
N ALA A 111 4.37 12.10 0.66
CA ALA A 111 2.97 11.69 0.67
C ALA A 111 2.27 12.06 -0.65
N GLY A 112 1.09 11.48 -0.88
CA GLY A 112 0.24 11.76 -2.04
C GLY A 112 -0.47 10.55 -2.60
N ILE A 113 0.15 9.39 -2.56
CA ILE A 113 -0.44 8.14 -3.10
C ILE A 113 -1.69 7.69 -2.34
N GLU A 114 -1.87 8.15 -1.10
CA GLU A 114 -3.05 7.82 -0.29
C GLU A 114 -4.38 8.20 -0.96
N GLY A 115 -4.36 9.21 -1.83
CA GLY A 115 -5.54 9.57 -2.62
C GLY A 115 -5.98 8.42 -3.52
N MET A 116 -5.05 7.72 -4.15
CA MET A 116 -5.36 6.53 -4.96
C MET A 116 -6.01 5.43 -4.11
N PHE A 117 -5.45 5.14 -2.95
CA PHE A 117 -6.01 4.12 -2.06
C PHE A 117 -7.42 4.47 -1.60
N ARG A 118 -7.68 5.74 -1.27
CA ARG A 118 -8.99 6.21 -0.83
C ARG A 118 -10.03 6.20 -1.96
N GLU A 119 -9.65 6.54 -3.18
CA GLU A 119 -10.56 6.52 -4.34
C GLU A 119 -10.79 5.11 -4.88
N THR A 120 -9.82 4.22 -4.81
CA THR A 120 -9.94 2.83 -5.28
C THR A 120 -10.60 1.92 -4.26
N GLY A 121 -10.21 2.05 -3.00
CA GLY A 121 -10.75 1.28 -1.89
C GLY A 121 -12.07 1.81 -1.40
N ARG A 122 -12.56 1.21 -0.33
CA ARG A 122 -13.80 1.63 0.34
C ARG A 122 -13.52 1.84 1.83
N ASP A 123 -13.96 2.98 2.35
CA ASP A 123 -13.92 3.22 3.80
C ASP A 123 -14.82 2.21 4.50
N LYS A 124 -14.25 1.40 5.39
CA LYS A 124 -14.97 0.33 6.10
C LYS A 124 -16.02 0.86 7.09
N SER A 125 -15.95 2.14 7.45
CA SER A 125 -16.99 2.77 8.27
C SER A 125 -18.27 3.06 7.50
N THR A 126 -18.26 2.95 6.18
CA THR A 126 -19.42 3.11 5.30
C THR A 126 -20.08 1.78 5.00
N PRO A 127 -21.42 1.74 4.72
CA PRO A 127 -22.06 0.51 4.30
C PRO A 127 -21.42 -0.09 3.05
N ARG A 128 -21.21 -1.41 3.04
CA ARG A 128 -20.66 -2.11 1.90
C ARG A 128 -21.74 -2.37 0.86
N PRO A 129 -21.64 -1.82 -0.36
CA PRO A 129 -22.62 -2.11 -1.40
C PRO A 129 -22.63 -3.61 -1.75
N PRO A 130 -23.81 -4.20 -2.07
CA PRO A 130 -23.88 -5.57 -2.54
C PRO A 130 -22.99 -5.78 -3.79
N GLY A 131 -22.17 -6.85 -3.77
CA GLY A 131 -21.28 -7.20 -4.88
C GLY A 131 -20.08 -6.25 -5.06
N PHE A 132 -19.85 -5.35 -4.13
CA PHE A 132 -18.68 -4.46 -4.20
C PHE A 132 -17.38 -5.26 -4.16
N GLU A 133 -16.46 -4.91 -5.02
CA GLU A 133 -15.12 -5.48 -5.09
C GLU A 133 -14.13 -4.38 -5.43
N VAL A 134 -13.03 -4.32 -4.70
CA VAL A 134 -11.93 -3.40 -5.01
C VAL A 134 -11.18 -3.93 -6.22
N LYS A 135 -11.08 -3.11 -7.26
CA LYS A 135 -10.36 -3.48 -8.50
C LYS A 135 -9.32 -2.42 -8.84
N PRO A 136 -8.13 -2.84 -9.30
CA PRO A 136 -7.16 -1.90 -9.83
C PRO A 136 -7.77 -1.10 -11.00
N ASP A 137 -7.54 0.21 -10.99
CA ASP A 137 -7.92 1.12 -12.06
C ASP A 137 -6.66 1.82 -12.57
N PRO A 138 -6.13 1.42 -13.76
CA PRO A 138 -4.91 2.00 -14.30
C PRO A 138 -5.01 3.51 -14.56
N GLY A 139 -6.15 4.00 -14.97
CA GLY A 139 -6.37 5.43 -15.21
C GLY A 139 -6.32 6.24 -13.93
N LEU A 140 -6.99 5.75 -12.88
CA LEU A 140 -6.96 6.37 -11.56
C LEU A 140 -5.56 6.28 -10.93
N ALA A 141 -4.90 5.13 -11.04
CA ALA A 141 -3.53 4.95 -10.56
C ALA A 141 -2.58 5.96 -11.22
N ALA A 142 -2.65 6.13 -12.52
CA ALA A 142 -1.81 7.07 -13.28
C ALA A 142 -2.01 8.52 -12.82
N LYS A 143 -3.21 8.91 -12.43
CA LYS A 143 -3.51 10.24 -11.87
C LYS A 143 -2.65 10.55 -10.64
N TYR A 144 -2.29 9.54 -9.86
CA TYR A 144 -1.44 9.64 -8.66
C TYR A 144 0.02 9.27 -8.93
N GLY A 145 0.42 9.16 -10.19
CA GLY A 145 1.79 8.81 -10.54
C GLY A 145 2.14 7.34 -10.38
N ASN A 146 1.15 6.48 -10.14
CA ASN A 146 1.31 5.03 -10.10
C ASN A 146 1.04 4.46 -11.47
N VAL A 147 2.07 4.01 -12.17
CA VAL A 147 1.99 3.50 -13.54
C VAL A 147 2.02 1.98 -13.52
N ILE A 148 0.91 1.36 -13.88
CA ILE A 148 0.82 -0.10 -14.01
C ILE A 148 1.56 -0.53 -15.27
N VAL A 149 2.53 -1.44 -15.14
CA VAL A 149 3.39 -1.91 -16.25
C VAL A 149 3.20 -3.40 -16.55
N GLY A 150 2.46 -4.12 -15.75
CA GLY A 150 2.18 -5.53 -15.97
C GLY A 150 1.17 -6.11 -14.97
N PRO A 151 0.80 -7.39 -15.16
CA PRO A 151 -0.08 -8.08 -14.22
C PRO A 151 0.61 -8.34 -12.88
N PRO A 152 -0.15 -8.74 -11.83
CA PRO A 152 0.41 -9.25 -10.59
C PRO A 152 1.36 -10.44 -10.86
N ARG A 153 2.39 -10.59 -10.05
CA ARG A 153 3.36 -11.71 -10.11
C ARG A 153 3.13 -12.73 -9.03
#